data_e92a4e72b96d140b53b48737ffc717a9
#
_entry.id   e92a4e72b96d140b53b48737ffc717a9
#
_cell.length_a   1.000
_cell.length_b   1.000
_cell.length_c   1.000
_cell.angle_alpha   90.00
_cell.angle_beta   90.00
_cell.angle_gamma   90.00
#
_symmetry.space_group_name_H-M   'P 1'
#
loop_
_entity.id
_entity.type
_entity.pdbx_description
1 polymer ?
#
loop_
_entity_poly.entity_id
_entity_poly.type
_entity_poly.pdbx_seq_one_letter_code
_entity_poly.pdbx_strand_id
1 'polypeptide(L)'
;MCPGPGSDSQGLHQDDAHYPVPRPHQPLVANTLIALDDFTLENGATMLVPGSHKWAKEINPHEDIFRAEMSAGSMLIWDGAVWHGGGENSTKSQIRRSINLNFNLSWLRQQENQYIGIDSNVVLGMPPLLRRLLGYNRVNHLCGGVDYQDPLEYFEARHNL
;
A
#
# COMPACT_ATOMS: atom_id res chain seq x y z
N MET A 1 -0.20 8.79 5.67
CA MET A 1 -0.49 10.20 5.36
C MET A 1 -1.52 10.71 6.36
N CYS A 2 -1.32 11.91 6.90
CA CYS A 2 -2.18 12.47 7.94
C CYS A 2 -2.61 13.88 7.52
N PRO A 3 -3.64 14.05 6.67
CA PRO A 3 -4.10 15.37 6.29
C PRO A 3 -4.55 16.14 7.55
N GLY A 4 -3.87 17.27 7.77
CA GLY A 4 -4.21 18.21 8.83
C GLY A 4 -5.24 19.24 8.39
N PRO A 5 -5.70 20.10 9.31
CA PRO A 5 -6.65 21.17 8.99
C PRO A 5 -6.16 22.03 7.82
N GLY A 6 -7.05 22.29 6.86
CA GLY A 6 -6.75 23.12 5.68
C GLY A 6 -5.84 22.46 4.64
N SER A 7 -5.62 21.14 4.71
CA SER A 7 -4.86 20.42 3.67
C SER A 7 -5.69 20.28 2.40
N ASP A 8 -5.11 20.61 1.25
CA ASP A 8 -5.71 20.36 -0.05
C ASP A 8 -5.89 18.88 -0.35
N SER A 9 -6.81 18.55 -1.26
CA SER A 9 -6.94 17.18 -1.77
C SER A 9 -5.72 16.78 -2.58
N GLN A 10 -5.41 15.47 -2.55
CA GLN A 10 -4.44 14.92 -3.50
C GLN A 10 -5.04 14.85 -4.91
N GLY A 11 -4.19 15.02 -5.92
CA GLY A 11 -4.54 14.61 -7.27
C GLY A 11 -4.84 13.10 -7.32
N LEU A 12 -5.84 12.71 -8.09
CA LEU A 12 -6.13 11.31 -8.30
C LEU A 12 -4.94 10.62 -9.01
N HIS A 13 -4.56 9.47 -8.51
CA HIS A 13 -3.43 8.67 -8.98
C HIS A 13 -3.71 7.18 -8.84
N GLN A 14 -2.81 6.36 -9.36
CA GLN A 14 -2.83 4.90 -9.24
C GLN A 14 -1.49 4.47 -8.64
N ASP A 15 -1.51 3.69 -7.55
CA ASP A 15 -0.28 3.34 -6.82
C ASP A 15 0.63 2.37 -7.59
N ASP A 16 0.08 1.64 -8.53
CA ASP A 16 0.84 0.71 -9.38
C ASP A 16 1.32 1.34 -10.72
N ALA A 17 1.08 2.64 -10.93
CA ALA A 17 1.45 3.32 -12.18
C ALA A 17 2.96 3.35 -12.48
N HIS A 18 3.80 3.13 -11.46
CA HIS A 18 5.25 3.04 -11.63
C HIS A 18 5.72 1.67 -12.16
N TYR A 19 4.86 0.65 -12.20
CA TYR A 19 5.17 -0.62 -12.88
C TYR A 19 4.78 -0.53 -14.34
N PRO A 20 5.71 -0.80 -15.29
CA PRO A 20 5.46 -0.62 -16.72
C PRO A 20 4.63 -1.79 -17.32
N VAL A 21 3.44 -1.98 -16.78
CA VAL A 21 2.50 -3.02 -17.22
C VAL A 21 1.33 -2.37 -17.95
N PRO A 22 1.01 -2.80 -19.18
CA PRO A 22 -0.14 -2.26 -19.93
C PRO A 22 -1.46 -2.43 -19.17
N ARG A 23 -2.34 -1.43 -19.24
CA ARG A 23 -3.66 -1.44 -18.61
C ARG A 23 -4.75 -1.90 -19.59
N PRO A 24 -5.82 -2.55 -19.10
CA PRO A 24 -5.97 -3.09 -17.74
C PRO A 24 -5.12 -4.34 -17.54
N HIS A 25 -4.75 -4.63 -16.31
CA HIS A 25 -3.98 -5.83 -15.94
C HIS A 25 -4.55 -6.50 -14.68
N GLN A 26 -4.06 -7.69 -14.36
CA GLN A 26 -4.38 -8.35 -13.10
C GLN A 26 -3.84 -7.51 -11.92
N PRO A 27 -4.43 -7.60 -10.72
CA PRO A 27 -3.96 -6.86 -9.56
C PRO A 27 -2.46 -7.09 -9.29
N LEU A 28 -1.70 -6.01 -9.24
CA LEU A 28 -0.26 -6.01 -8.92
C LEU A 28 -0.02 -5.60 -7.47
N VAL A 29 -0.83 -4.69 -6.97
CA VAL A 29 -0.75 -4.09 -5.64
C VAL A 29 -2.12 -4.14 -5.00
N ALA A 30 -2.17 -4.58 -3.75
CA ALA A 30 -3.32 -4.40 -2.88
C ALA A 30 -2.98 -3.33 -1.84
N ASN A 31 -3.72 -2.23 -1.88
CA ASN A 31 -3.60 -1.17 -0.91
C ASN A 31 -4.54 -1.39 0.26
N THR A 32 -4.10 -1.05 1.45
CA THR A 32 -4.94 -1.03 2.64
C THR A 32 -4.76 0.27 3.39
N LEU A 33 -5.85 0.75 3.98
CA LEU A 33 -5.84 1.96 4.81
C LEU A 33 -6.65 1.68 6.07
N ILE A 34 -5.98 1.66 7.22
CA ILE A 34 -6.61 1.46 8.53
C ILE A 34 -6.89 2.84 9.11
N ALA A 35 -8.15 3.14 9.39
CA ALA A 35 -8.57 4.39 10.01
C ALA A 35 -8.20 4.43 11.50
N LEU A 36 -7.41 5.40 11.92
CA LEU A 36 -7.12 5.66 13.33
C LEU A 36 -8.06 6.71 13.93
N ASP A 37 -8.67 7.51 13.07
CA ASP A 37 -9.74 8.46 13.38
C ASP A 37 -10.92 8.19 12.45
N ASP A 38 -12.10 8.73 12.74
CA ASP A 38 -13.22 8.68 11.80
C ASP A 38 -12.86 9.44 10.52
N PHE A 39 -13.22 8.86 9.37
CA PHE A 39 -13.08 9.51 8.08
C PHE A 39 -14.42 10.11 7.69
N THR A 40 -14.46 11.40 7.47
CA THR A 40 -15.64 12.14 7.03
C THR A 40 -15.34 12.92 5.76
N LEU A 41 -16.38 13.42 5.10
CA LEU A 41 -16.21 14.30 3.94
C LEU A 41 -15.34 15.51 4.29
N GLU A 42 -15.59 16.11 5.44
CA GLU A 42 -14.97 17.37 5.87
C GLU A 42 -13.49 17.19 6.25
N ASN A 43 -13.11 16.03 6.82
CA ASN A 43 -11.72 15.79 7.24
C ASN A 43 -10.88 15.05 6.19
N GLY A 44 -11.41 14.92 4.97
CA GLY A 44 -10.67 14.41 3.81
C GLY A 44 -10.73 12.91 3.63
N ALA A 45 -11.92 12.30 3.76
CA ALA A 45 -12.13 10.90 3.41
C ALA A 45 -11.54 10.57 2.03
N THR A 46 -10.93 9.38 1.92
CA THR A 46 -10.26 8.94 0.70
C THR A 46 -11.23 8.90 -0.47
N MET A 47 -10.79 9.49 -1.56
CA MET A 47 -11.50 9.50 -2.84
C MET A 47 -11.14 8.25 -3.63
N LEU A 48 -12.11 7.58 -4.23
CA LEU A 48 -11.92 6.47 -5.14
C LEU A 48 -12.84 6.61 -6.34
N VAL A 49 -12.40 6.12 -7.49
CA VAL A 49 -13.23 5.97 -8.70
C VAL A 49 -13.53 4.48 -8.89
N PRO A 50 -14.70 4.01 -8.44
CA PRO A 50 -15.03 2.59 -8.49
C PRO A 50 -14.98 2.01 -9.91
N GLY A 51 -14.35 0.84 -10.07
CA GLY A 51 -14.23 0.16 -11.37
C GLY A 51 -13.11 0.66 -12.27
N SER A 52 -12.41 1.73 -11.92
CA SER A 52 -11.37 2.35 -12.76
C SER A 52 -10.13 1.47 -12.97
N HIS A 53 -9.89 0.47 -12.15
CA HIS A 53 -8.84 -0.55 -12.36
C HIS A 53 -9.02 -1.34 -13.67
N LYS A 54 -10.22 -1.33 -14.26
CA LYS A 54 -10.53 -1.99 -15.54
C LYS A 54 -10.33 -1.10 -16.75
N TRP A 55 -9.88 0.13 -16.55
CA TRP A 55 -9.77 1.08 -17.64
C TRP A 55 -8.39 1.09 -18.28
N ALA A 56 -8.37 1.19 -19.63
CA ALA A 56 -7.18 1.49 -20.42
C ALA A 56 -7.01 3.00 -20.68
N LYS A 57 -7.94 3.82 -20.19
CA LYS A 57 -7.99 5.28 -20.41
C LYS A 57 -7.49 6.04 -19.18
N GLU A 58 -7.05 7.27 -19.43
CA GLU A 58 -6.80 8.26 -18.40
C GLU A 58 -8.10 8.66 -17.67
N ILE A 59 -7.96 9.19 -16.47
CA ILE A 59 -9.11 9.67 -15.71
C ILE A 59 -9.73 10.93 -16.37
N ASN A 60 -11.05 10.96 -16.38
CA ASN A 60 -11.80 12.14 -16.78
C ASN A 60 -12.16 12.95 -15.51
N PRO A 61 -12.04 14.29 -15.52
CA PRO A 61 -12.45 15.15 -14.40
C PRO A 61 -13.93 15.02 -13.98
N HIS A 62 -14.77 14.45 -14.83
CA HIS A 62 -16.19 14.26 -14.59
C HIS A 62 -16.57 12.84 -14.13
N GLU A 63 -15.61 12.00 -13.81
CA GLU A 63 -15.90 10.65 -13.27
C GLU A 63 -16.51 10.75 -11.85
N ASP A 64 -17.39 9.81 -11.55
CA ASP A 64 -18.01 9.72 -10.22
C ASP A 64 -16.99 9.32 -9.17
N ILE A 65 -16.76 10.20 -8.21
CA ILE A 65 -15.85 9.97 -7.09
C ILE A 65 -16.64 9.51 -5.88
N PHE A 66 -16.32 8.31 -5.42
CA PHE A 66 -16.77 7.79 -4.13
C PHE A 66 -15.86 8.32 -3.01
N ARG A 67 -16.45 8.77 -1.90
CA ARG A 67 -15.75 9.17 -0.68
C ARG A 67 -15.87 8.06 0.34
N ALA A 68 -14.75 7.50 0.76
CA ALA A 68 -14.71 6.40 1.73
C ALA A 68 -14.84 6.93 3.16
N GLU A 69 -16.05 7.31 3.55
CA GLU A 69 -16.35 7.63 4.94
C GLU A 69 -16.38 6.33 5.75
N MET A 70 -15.71 6.30 6.90
CA MET A 70 -15.64 5.12 7.75
C MET A 70 -15.25 5.49 9.18
N SER A 71 -15.69 4.70 10.15
CA SER A 71 -15.32 4.86 11.55
C SER A 71 -13.88 4.45 11.84
N ALA A 72 -13.29 5.01 12.88
CA ALA A 72 -12.01 4.56 13.42
C ALA A 72 -12.03 3.03 13.68
N GLY A 73 -10.92 2.37 13.37
CA GLY A 73 -10.78 0.91 13.43
C GLY A 73 -11.25 0.18 12.15
N SER A 74 -11.90 0.86 11.21
CA SER A 74 -12.26 0.29 9.91
C SER A 74 -11.04 0.17 9.00
N MET A 75 -11.11 -0.75 8.03
CA MET A 75 -10.09 -0.94 6.99
C MET A 75 -10.71 -0.80 5.61
N LEU A 76 -10.15 0.06 4.78
CA LEU A 76 -10.42 0.15 3.36
C LEU A 76 -9.36 -0.65 2.60
N ILE A 77 -9.79 -1.46 1.62
CA ILE A 77 -8.89 -2.25 0.76
C ILE A 77 -9.27 -1.99 -0.70
N TRP A 78 -8.26 -1.72 -1.55
CA TRP A 78 -8.49 -1.51 -2.98
C TRP A 78 -7.29 -1.96 -3.83
N ASP A 79 -7.57 -2.25 -5.11
CA ASP A 79 -6.55 -2.56 -6.12
C ASP A 79 -5.71 -1.30 -6.42
N GLY A 80 -4.39 -1.43 -6.47
CA GLY A 80 -3.48 -0.32 -6.79
C GLY A 80 -3.76 0.38 -8.12
N ALA A 81 -4.45 -0.28 -9.04
CA ALA A 81 -4.92 0.26 -10.31
C ALA A 81 -6.20 1.13 -10.20
N VAL A 82 -6.83 1.21 -9.04
CA VAL A 82 -7.98 2.13 -8.83
C VAL A 82 -7.48 3.56 -8.74
N TRP A 83 -8.06 4.46 -9.52
CA TRP A 83 -7.82 5.89 -9.38
C TRP A 83 -8.34 6.36 -8.01
N HIS A 84 -7.44 6.94 -7.21
CA HIS A 84 -7.75 7.37 -5.84
C HIS A 84 -6.89 8.55 -5.40
N GLY A 85 -7.24 9.10 -4.24
CA GLY A 85 -6.47 10.17 -3.61
C GLY A 85 -7.04 10.54 -2.24
N GLY A 86 -6.27 11.26 -1.43
CA GLY A 86 -6.78 11.84 -0.19
C GLY A 86 -7.73 13.01 -0.49
N GLY A 87 -8.84 13.09 0.22
CA GLY A 87 -9.74 14.23 0.14
C GLY A 87 -9.15 15.46 0.83
N GLU A 88 -9.72 16.63 0.52
CA GLU A 88 -9.45 17.88 1.22
C GLU A 88 -9.91 17.79 2.68
N ASN A 89 -9.10 18.32 3.60
CA ASN A 89 -9.50 18.51 4.99
C ASN A 89 -9.88 19.97 5.21
N SER A 90 -11.15 20.29 5.09
CA SER A 90 -11.70 21.62 5.28
C SER A 90 -11.96 21.98 6.75
N THR A 91 -11.71 21.06 7.68
CA THR A 91 -11.91 21.30 9.12
C THR A 91 -10.87 22.27 9.66
N LYS A 92 -11.20 22.92 10.79
CA LYS A 92 -10.29 23.86 11.46
C LYS A 92 -9.33 23.23 12.46
N SER A 93 -9.60 21.98 12.90
CA SER A 93 -8.86 21.38 14.02
C SER A 93 -8.70 19.87 13.94
N GLN A 94 -9.36 19.17 13.03
CA GLN A 94 -9.30 17.71 12.94
C GLN A 94 -8.09 17.26 12.11
N ILE A 95 -7.39 16.25 12.61
CA ILE A 95 -6.36 15.51 11.86
C ILE A 95 -6.94 14.14 11.56
N ARG A 96 -6.83 13.68 10.31
CA ARG A 96 -7.25 12.34 9.90
C ARG A 96 -6.04 11.43 9.80
N ARG A 97 -5.81 10.62 10.82
CA ARG A 97 -4.69 9.67 10.87
C ARG A 97 -5.08 8.32 10.30
N SER A 98 -4.13 7.70 9.62
CA SER A 98 -4.29 6.35 9.08
C SER A 98 -2.96 5.61 9.03
N ILE A 99 -3.03 4.29 9.03
CA ILE A 99 -1.91 3.41 8.66
C ILE A 99 -2.18 2.92 7.24
N ASN A 100 -1.23 3.16 6.34
CA ASN A 100 -1.28 2.65 4.97
C ASN A 100 -0.31 1.47 4.83
N LEU A 101 -0.80 0.33 4.31
CA LEU A 101 0.01 -0.84 4.04
C LEU A 101 -0.24 -1.27 2.58
N ASN A 102 0.83 -1.38 1.80
CA ASN A 102 0.76 -1.82 0.42
C ASN A 102 1.37 -3.22 0.30
N PHE A 103 0.64 -4.14 -0.32
CA PHE A 103 1.06 -5.51 -0.57
C PHE A 103 1.24 -5.71 -2.06
N ASN A 104 2.47 -5.93 -2.49
CA ASN A 104 2.80 -6.16 -3.88
C ASN A 104 2.87 -7.66 -4.18
N LEU A 105 2.65 -8.02 -5.44
CA LEU A 105 3.02 -9.35 -5.90
C LEU A 105 4.51 -9.60 -5.63
N SER A 106 4.82 -10.77 -5.13
CA SER A 106 6.14 -11.12 -4.59
C SER A 106 7.29 -11.09 -5.61
N TRP A 107 6.99 -11.08 -6.91
CA TRP A 107 7.98 -10.95 -7.99
C TRP A 107 8.22 -9.49 -8.43
N LEU A 108 7.47 -8.53 -7.89
CA LEU A 108 7.69 -7.11 -8.11
C LEU A 108 8.75 -6.57 -7.14
N ARG A 109 9.54 -5.63 -7.62
CA ARG A 109 10.45 -4.90 -6.73
C ARG A 109 9.65 -4.00 -5.80
N GLN A 110 9.97 -4.02 -4.51
CA GLN A 110 9.38 -3.14 -3.51
C GLN A 110 9.69 -1.67 -3.81
N GLN A 111 8.78 -0.76 -3.51
CA GLN A 111 9.00 0.69 -3.59
C GLN A 111 10.08 1.12 -2.59
N GLU A 112 10.00 0.63 -1.34
CA GLU A 112 11.00 0.82 -0.31
C GLU A 112 11.84 -0.45 -0.16
N ASN A 113 13.16 -0.33 -0.12
CA ASN A 113 14.05 -1.47 0.05
C ASN A 113 14.11 -1.87 1.54
N GLN A 114 13.16 -2.68 1.96
CA GLN A 114 13.03 -3.14 3.35
C GLN A 114 14.17 -4.07 3.79
N TYR A 115 14.86 -4.75 2.86
CA TYR A 115 16.01 -5.58 3.18
C TYR A 115 17.21 -4.79 3.71
N ILE A 116 17.33 -3.52 3.30
CA ILE A 116 18.39 -2.61 3.76
C ILE A 116 17.84 -1.67 4.84
N GLY A 117 16.58 -1.25 4.71
CA GLY A 117 15.98 -0.24 5.58
C GLY A 117 15.59 -0.74 6.98
N ILE A 118 15.46 -2.06 7.17
CA ILE A 118 15.10 -2.66 8.46
C ILE A 118 16.34 -3.37 9.04
N ASP A 119 16.68 -3.04 10.29
CA ASP A 119 17.79 -3.71 11.00
C ASP A 119 17.55 -5.22 11.10
N SER A 120 18.60 -5.99 10.88
CA SER A 120 18.55 -7.46 10.88
C SER A 120 18.03 -8.05 12.20
N ASN A 121 18.40 -7.45 13.33
CA ASN A 121 17.92 -7.91 14.64
C ASN A 121 16.42 -7.71 14.81
N VAL A 122 15.88 -6.62 14.22
CA VAL A 122 14.44 -6.38 14.20
C VAL A 122 13.73 -7.45 13.39
N VAL A 123 14.26 -7.77 12.20
CA VAL A 123 13.71 -8.83 11.32
C VAL A 123 13.72 -10.19 12.04
N LEU A 124 14.81 -10.54 12.71
CA LEU A 124 14.93 -11.80 13.45
C LEU A 124 13.91 -11.92 14.60
N GLY A 125 13.55 -10.81 15.22
CA GLY A 125 12.50 -10.75 16.26
C GLY A 125 11.06 -10.80 15.74
N MET A 126 10.85 -10.67 14.42
CA MET A 126 9.50 -10.64 13.84
C MET A 126 8.86 -12.03 13.74
N PRO A 127 7.53 -12.15 13.84
CA PRO A 127 6.82 -13.38 13.52
C PRO A 127 7.14 -13.88 12.10
N PRO A 128 7.20 -15.21 11.87
CA PRO A 128 7.55 -15.78 10.54
C PRO A 128 6.69 -15.26 9.39
N LEU A 129 5.38 -15.05 9.62
CA LEU A 129 4.49 -14.50 8.60
C LEU A 129 4.93 -13.09 8.17
N LEU A 130 5.31 -12.24 9.12
CA LEU A 130 5.74 -10.87 8.82
C LEU A 130 7.05 -10.86 8.02
N ARG A 131 8.02 -11.72 8.37
CA ARG A 131 9.26 -11.90 7.60
C ARG A 131 8.96 -12.29 6.16
N ARG A 132 8.01 -13.20 5.93
CA ARG A 132 7.57 -13.60 4.58
C ARG A 132 6.89 -12.49 3.83
N LEU A 133 6.04 -11.69 4.47
CA LEU A 133 5.41 -10.51 3.87
C LEU A 133 6.44 -9.44 3.47
N LEU A 134 7.54 -9.33 4.21
CA LEU A 134 8.68 -8.48 3.86
C LEU A 134 9.52 -9.05 2.69
N GLY A 135 9.27 -10.30 2.27
CA GLY A 135 9.95 -10.93 1.16
C GLY A 135 11.11 -11.85 1.54
N TYR A 136 11.30 -12.17 2.82
CA TYR A 136 12.30 -13.16 3.27
C TYR A 136 11.85 -14.61 2.97
N ASN A 137 11.55 -14.87 1.70
CA ASN A 137 11.19 -16.20 1.19
C ASN A 137 11.42 -16.28 -0.31
N ARG A 138 11.64 -17.49 -0.82
CA ARG A 138 11.66 -17.72 -2.27
C ARG A 138 10.26 -17.73 -2.84
N VAL A 139 10.15 -17.23 -4.07
CA VAL A 139 8.92 -17.25 -4.87
C VAL A 139 9.16 -18.12 -6.08
N ASN A 140 8.20 -18.98 -6.42
CA ASN A 140 8.29 -19.91 -7.55
C ASN A 140 9.60 -20.70 -7.55
N HIS A 141 10.06 -21.14 -6.38
CA HIS A 141 11.26 -21.94 -6.13
C HIS A 141 12.61 -21.27 -6.41
N LEU A 142 12.67 -20.15 -7.13
CA LEU A 142 13.93 -19.52 -7.55
C LEU A 142 14.03 -18.03 -7.22
N CYS A 143 12.94 -17.27 -7.42
CA CYS A 143 13.01 -15.81 -7.29
C CYS A 143 13.20 -15.39 -5.83
N GLY A 144 14.16 -14.49 -5.58
CA GLY A 144 14.44 -13.95 -4.23
C GLY A 144 15.33 -14.85 -3.37
N GLY A 145 15.86 -15.97 -3.91
CA GLY A 145 16.78 -16.84 -3.18
C GLY A 145 18.17 -16.22 -2.98
N VAL A 146 18.90 -16.72 -2.00
CA VAL A 146 20.31 -16.39 -1.72
C VAL A 146 21.10 -17.71 -1.71
N ASP A 147 22.14 -17.86 -2.55
CA ASP A 147 22.94 -19.07 -2.68
C ASP A 147 22.08 -20.34 -2.83
N TYR A 148 21.02 -20.27 -3.65
CA TYR A 148 20.02 -21.32 -3.86
C TYR A 148 19.23 -21.75 -2.63
N GLN A 149 19.29 -20.97 -1.54
CA GLN A 149 18.56 -21.22 -0.30
C GLN A 149 17.37 -20.25 -0.15
N ASP A 150 16.46 -20.58 0.75
CA ASP A 150 15.44 -19.63 1.19
C ASP A 150 16.12 -18.46 1.94
N PRO A 151 15.78 -17.21 1.66
CA PRO A 151 16.42 -16.06 2.32
C PRO A 151 16.35 -16.12 3.84
N LEU A 152 15.27 -16.65 4.40
CA LEU A 152 15.13 -16.76 5.85
C LEU A 152 16.11 -17.76 6.43
N GLU A 153 16.23 -18.96 5.83
CA GLU A 153 17.18 -20.00 6.24
C GLU A 153 18.62 -19.49 6.16
N TYR A 154 18.97 -18.84 5.04
CA TYR A 154 20.28 -18.22 4.87
C TYR A 154 20.57 -17.14 5.91
N PHE A 155 19.58 -16.32 6.22
CA PHE A 155 19.70 -15.22 7.17
C PHE A 155 19.85 -15.71 8.61
N GLU A 156 19.06 -16.71 9.03
CA GLU A 156 19.14 -17.33 10.36
C GLU A 156 20.48 -18.03 10.56
N ALA A 157 20.97 -18.77 9.55
CA ALA A 157 22.28 -19.44 9.62
C ALA A 157 23.44 -18.46 9.84
N ARG A 158 23.38 -17.26 9.29
CA ARG A 158 24.44 -16.23 9.46
C ARG A 158 24.41 -15.53 10.83
N HIS A 159 23.30 -15.60 11.50
CA HIS A 159 23.14 -14.99 12.84
C HIS A 159 23.18 -16.04 13.95
N ASN A 160 23.59 -17.28 13.65
CA ASN A 160 23.71 -18.41 14.58
C ASN A 160 22.41 -18.70 15.41
N LEU A 161 21.27 -18.66 14.72
CA LEU A 161 19.95 -18.95 15.30
C LEU A 161 19.46 -20.35 14.90
#